data_5edadb602b5b1114f4ead82a6e503628
#
_entry.id   5edadb602b5b1114f4ead82a6e503628
#
_cell.length_a   1.000
_cell.length_b   1.000
_cell.length_c   1.000
_cell.angle_alpha   90.00
_cell.angle_beta   90.00
_cell.angle_gamma   90.00
#
_symmetry.space_group_name_H-M   'P 1'
#
loop_
_entity.id
_entity.type
_entity.pdbx_description
1 polymer ?
#
loop_
_entity_poly.entity_id
_entity_poly.type
_entity_poly.pdbx_seq_one_letter_code
_entity_poly.pdbx_strand_id
1 'polypeptide(L)'
;MGDAKPTVMCFSGLDPTGGAGIQADIETLFALGCHATPIITSLTTQSTKNALSARAVDADLMRDQALTVIADMPVHAFKIGLVSAIEGIEAIHAVVSEHPDIPVVVDPV
;
A
#
# COMPACT_ATOMS: atom_id res chain seq x y z
N MET A 1 7.33 -12.07 -23.16
CA MET A 1 6.67 -11.05 -22.38
C MET A 1 7.32 -9.71 -22.66
N GLY A 2 6.64 -8.76 -23.19
CA GLY A 2 7.21 -7.46 -23.47
C GLY A 2 7.89 -6.84 -22.24
N ASP A 3 8.10 -5.59 -22.27
CA ASP A 3 8.72 -4.90 -21.15
C ASP A 3 7.87 -5.07 -19.89
N ALA A 4 8.51 -5.50 -18.83
CA ALA A 4 7.82 -5.62 -17.55
C ALA A 4 7.39 -4.23 -17.08
N LYS A 5 6.16 -4.11 -16.63
CA LYS A 5 5.67 -2.86 -16.05
C LYS A 5 6.40 -2.58 -14.75
N PRO A 6 6.72 -1.31 -14.45
CA PRO A 6 7.18 -0.96 -13.11
C PRO A 6 6.15 -1.38 -12.07
N THR A 7 6.62 -1.92 -10.95
CA THR A 7 5.77 -2.38 -9.86
C THR A 7 5.91 -1.46 -8.68
N VAL A 8 4.78 -0.99 -8.15
CA VAL A 8 4.73 -0.14 -6.97
C VAL A 8 3.96 -0.86 -5.87
N MET A 9 4.62 -1.10 -4.74
CA MET A 9 3.97 -1.65 -3.58
C MET A 9 3.30 -0.53 -2.80
N CYS A 10 1.98 -0.65 -2.65
CA CYS A 10 1.18 0.38 -2.00
C CYS A 10 0.70 -0.10 -0.65
N PHE A 11 1.06 0.64 0.41
CA PHE A 11 0.53 0.44 1.75
C PHE A 11 -0.56 1.48 1.95
N SER A 12 -1.81 1.08 1.87
CA SER A 12 -2.93 2.02 1.89
C SER A 12 -4.16 1.39 2.52
N GLY A 13 -5.06 2.24 2.98
CA GLY A 13 -6.33 1.80 3.52
C GLY A 13 -7.31 1.40 2.43
N LEU A 14 -8.30 0.61 2.81
CA LEU A 14 -9.40 0.26 1.92
C LEU A 14 -10.56 1.21 2.16
N ASP A 15 -10.90 1.98 1.14
CA ASP A 15 -12.09 2.81 1.07
C ASP A 15 -13.17 2.01 0.33
N PRO A 16 -14.24 1.57 1.00
CA PRO A 16 -15.27 0.75 0.34
C PRO A 16 -16.05 1.49 -0.74
N THR A 17 -15.94 2.82 -0.82
CA THR A 17 -16.56 3.56 -1.94
C THR A 17 -15.71 3.49 -3.20
N GLY A 18 -14.45 3.07 -3.08
CA GLY A 18 -13.53 3.00 -4.23
C GLY A 18 -12.95 4.34 -4.66
N GLY A 19 -13.24 5.43 -3.93
CA GLY A 19 -12.81 6.77 -4.32
C GLY A 19 -11.43 7.18 -3.84
N ALA A 20 -10.87 6.45 -2.89
CA ALA A 20 -9.57 6.77 -2.29
C ALA A 20 -8.83 5.49 -1.90
N GLY A 21 -7.73 5.63 -1.19
CA GLY A 21 -6.98 4.51 -0.65
C GLY A 21 -6.44 3.57 -1.72
N ILE A 22 -6.46 2.27 -1.41
CA ILE A 22 -5.84 1.26 -2.26
C ILE A 22 -6.47 1.19 -3.66
N GLN A 23 -7.79 1.39 -3.77
CA GLN A 23 -8.46 1.36 -5.06
C GLN A 23 -7.97 2.49 -5.97
N ALA A 24 -7.86 3.69 -5.42
CA ALA A 24 -7.35 4.84 -6.16
C ALA A 24 -5.90 4.62 -6.59
N ASP A 25 -5.07 4.03 -5.72
CA ASP A 25 -3.69 3.69 -6.05
C ASP A 25 -3.62 2.73 -7.23
N ILE A 26 -4.41 1.65 -7.19
CA ILE A 26 -4.44 0.65 -8.24
C ILE A 26 -4.85 1.28 -9.57
N GLU A 27 -5.93 2.06 -9.56
CA GLU A 27 -6.43 2.69 -10.78
C GLU A 27 -5.43 3.68 -11.37
N THR A 28 -4.83 4.51 -10.52
CA THR A 28 -3.84 5.51 -10.96
C THR A 28 -2.61 4.83 -11.56
N LEU A 29 -2.09 3.83 -10.88
CA LEU A 29 -0.91 3.12 -11.36
C LEU A 29 -1.19 2.37 -12.65
N PHE A 30 -2.36 1.75 -12.76
CA PHE A 30 -2.77 1.09 -13.99
C PHE A 30 -2.83 2.08 -15.15
N ALA A 31 -3.40 3.26 -14.93
CA ALA A 31 -3.48 4.30 -15.96
C ALA A 31 -2.10 4.81 -16.40
N LEU A 32 -1.11 4.75 -15.50
CA LEU A 32 0.27 5.17 -15.77
C LEU A 32 1.15 4.05 -16.34
N GLY A 33 0.57 2.88 -16.60
CA GLY A 33 1.33 1.75 -17.13
C GLY A 33 2.15 1.01 -16.07
N CYS A 34 1.79 1.15 -14.81
CA CYS A 34 2.44 0.47 -13.69
C CYS A 34 1.55 -0.64 -13.13
N HIS A 35 2.18 -1.58 -12.43
CA HIS A 35 1.48 -2.62 -11.69
C HIS A 35 1.52 -2.31 -10.20
N ALA A 36 0.38 -2.35 -9.54
CA ALA A 36 0.30 -2.16 -8.10
C ALA A 36 0.33 -3.51 -7.38
N THR A 37 1.13 -3.59 -6.31
CA THR A 37 1.03 -4.70 -5.34
C THR A 37 0.43 -4.12 -4.07
N PRO A 38 -0.85 -4.42 -3.78
CA PRO A 38 -1.58 -3.78 -2.69
C PRO A 38 -1.34 -4.48 -1.36
N ILE A 39 -0.97 -3.70 -0.35
CA ILE A 39 -0.91 -4.15 1.05
C ILE A 39 -1.90 -3.27 1.82
N ILE A 40 -2.98 -3.85 2.29
CA ILE A 40 -4.01 -3.09 2.99
C ILE A 40 -3.58 -2.84 4.43
N THR A 41 -3.59 -1.57 4.83
CA THR A 41 -3.16 -1.15 6.17
C THR A 41 -4.32 -0.99 7.13
N SER A 42 -5.51 -0.71 6.59
CA SER A 42 -6.68 -0.40 7.40
C SER A 42 -7.94 -0.73 6.61
N LEU A 43 -8.93 -1.27 7.30
CA LEU A 43 -10.26 -1.49 6.75
C LEU A 43 -11.15 -0.40 7.29
N THR A 44 -11.77 0.40 6.42
CA THR A 44 -12.59 1.51 6.84
C THR A 44 -14.07 1.23 6.61
N THR A 45 -14.88 1.91 7.41
CA THR A 45 -16.32 2.04 7.17
C THR A 45 -16.56 3.51 6.86
N GLN A 46 -16.88 3.80 5.63
CA GLN A 46 -17.07 5.18 5.20
C GLN A 46 -17.98 5.25 3.98
N SER A 47 -18.58 6.42 3.80
CA SER A 47 -19.32 6.80 2.60
C SER A 47 -18.57 7.92 1.90
N THR A 48 -19.11 8.42 0.80
CA THR A 48 -18.52 9.56 0.11
C THR A 48 -18.63 10.86 0.95
N LYS A 49 -19.43 10.84 2.00
CA LYS A 49 -19.67 12.02 2.86
C LYS A 49 -18.97 11.95 4.20
N ASN A 50 -18.86 10.75 4.78
CA ASN A 50 -18.34 10.60 6.14
C ASN A 50 -17.48 9.36 6.30
N ALA A 51 -16.38 9.53 7.03
CA ALA A 51 -15.60 8.41 7.53
C ALA A 51 -16.12 8.07 8.94
N LEU A 52 -16.56 6.84 9.14
CA LEU A 52 -17.16 6.40 10.39
C LEU A 52 -16.20 5.66 11.30
N SER A 53 -15.38 4.78 10.74
CA SER A 53 -14.42 4.01 11.54
C SER A 53 -13.30 3.48 10.66
N ALA A 54 -12.19 3.11 11.32
CA ALA A 54 -11.08 2.45 10.68
C ALA A 54 -10.55 1.36 11.62
N ARG A 55 -10.30 0.17 11.08
CA ARG A 55 -9.70 -0.94 11.82
C ARG A 55 -8.35 -1.27 11.18
N ALA A 56 -7.30 -1.18 11.97
CA ALA A 56 -5.96 -1.52 11.49
C ALA A 56 -5.88 -3.00 11.15
N VAL A 57 -5.23 -3.31 10.05
CA VAL A 57 -4.85 -4.68 9.71
C VAL A 57 -3.66 -5.06 10.59
N ASP A 58 -3.60 -6.33 11.00
CA ASP A 58 -2.51 -6.84 11.82
C ASP A 58 -1.15 -6.53 11.19
N ALA A 59 -0.26 -5.92 11.97
CA ALA A 59 1.04 -5.47 11.48
C ALA A 59 1.92 -6.63 10.98
N ASP A 60 1.87 -7.77 11.66
CA ASP A 60 2.64 -8.94 11.25
C ASP A 60 2.14 -9.50 9.92
N LEU A 61 0.83 -9.47 9.71
CA LEU A 61 0.25 -9.89 8.43
C LEU A 61 0.70 -8.98 7.30
N MET A 62 0.66 -7.67 7.51
CA MET A 62 1.12 -6.70 6.51
C MET A 62 2.57 -6.96 6.13
N ARG A 63 3.42 -7.16 7.12
CA ARG A 63 4.84 -7.44 6.89
C ARG A 63 5.04 -8.74 6.12
N ASP A 64 4.34 -9.79 6.52
CA ASP A 64 4.45 -11.09 5.84
C ASP A 64 3.99 -11.00 4.40
N GLN A 65 2.91 -10.27 4.11
CA GLN A 65 2.45 -10.04 2.74
C GLN A 65 3.52 -9.31 1.93
N ALA A 66 4.05 -8.22 2.47
CA ALA A 66 5.04 -7.41 1.78
C ALA A 66 6.31 -8.21 1.47
N LEU A 67 6.84 -8.93 2.45
CA LEU A 67 8.06 -9.73 2.28
C LEU A 67 7.86 -10.87 1.31
N THR A 68 6.69 -11.50 1.33
CA THR A 68 6.35 -12.59 0.39
C THR A 68 6.34 -12.07 -1.05
N VAL A 69 5.75 -10.91 -1.28
CA VAL A 69 5.71 -10.32 -2.63
C VAL A 69 7.11 -9.89 -3.07
N ILE A 70 7.88 -9.25 -2.20
CA ILE A 70 9.24 -8.80 -2.53
C ILE A 70 10.14 -9.98 -2.89
N ALA A 71 9.97 -11.13 -2.23
CA ALA A 71 10.73 -12.33 -2.53
C ALA A 71 10.36 -12.95 -3.88
N ASP A 72 9.15 -12.69 -4.37
CA ASP A 72 8.62 -13.31 -5.59
C ASP A 72 8.80 -12.45 -6.85
N MET A 73 8.70 -11.13 -6.71
CA MET A 73 8.69 -10.25 -7.87
C MET A 73 9.41 -8.93 -7.56
N PRO A 74 9.97 -8.26 -8.60
CA PRO A 74 10.63 -6.99 -8.36
C PRO A 74 9.64 -5.92 -7.93
N VAL A 75 10.04 -5.10 -6.95
CA VAL A 75 9.31 -3.92 -6.51
C VAL A 75 10.20 -2.71 -6.77
N HIS A 76 9.69 -1.75 -7.54
CA HIS A 76 10.47 -0.62 -8.02
C HIS A 76 10.28 0.65 -7.18
N ALA A 77 9.18 0.72 -6.44
CA ALA A 77 8.90 1.84 -5.55
C ALA A 77 7.91 1.41 -4.48
N PHE A 78 7.93 2.12 -3.37
CA PHE A 78 6.92 1.99 -2.31
C PHE A 78 6.08 3.26 -2.26
N LYS A 79 4.77 3.10 -2.07
CA LYS A 79 3.87 4.22 -1.77
C LYS A 79 3.23 3.94 -0.41
N ILE A 80 3.27 4.92 0.48
CA ILE A 80 2.68 4.81 1.81
C ILE A 80 1.56 5.82 1.90
N GLY A 81 0.33 5.34 2.07
CA GLY A 81 -0.85 6.16 2.30
C GLY A 81 -1.26 6.14 3.76
N LEU A 82 -2.54 5.98 4.01
CA LEU A 82 -3.08 5.94 5.38
C LEU A 82 -2.56 4.75 6.16
N VAL A 83 -2.06 5.00 7.36
CA VAL A 83 -1.70 3.95 8.33
C VAL A 83 -2.34 4.35 9.65
N SER A 84 -3.27 3.54 10.15
CA SER A 84 -4.10 3.91 11.29
C SER A 84 -3.56 3.46 12.65
N ALA A 85 -2.43 2.76 12.68
CA ALA A 85 -1.85 2.27 13.93
C ALA A 85 -0.32 2.38 13.90
N ILE A 86 0.28 2.64 15.08
CA ILE A 86 1.73 2.75 15.22
C ILE A 86 2.42 1.46 14.82
N GLU A 87 1.86 0.32 15.20
CA GLU A 87 2.42 -1.00 14.86
C GLU A 87 2.53 -1.20 13.35
N GLY A 88 1.55 -0.69 12.60
CA GLY A 88 1.59 -0.71 11.15
C GLY A 88 2.70 0.16 10.60
N ILE A 89 2.90 1.34 11.15
CA ILE A 89 3.98 2.24 10.75
C ILE A 89 5.33 1.57 11.00
N GLU A 90 5.51 0.93 12.15
CA GLU A 90 6.73 0.24 12.49
C GLU A 90 7.01 -0.94 11.54
N ALA A 91 5.97 -1.71 11.19
CA ALA A 91 6.09 -2.82 10.25
C ALA A 91 6.51 -2.35 8.87
N ILE A 92 5.87 -1.28 8.36
CA ILE A 92 6.21 -0.69 7.07
C ILE A 92 7.65 -0.16 7.07
N HIS A 93 8.03 0.53 8.14
CA HIS A 93 9.39 1.05 8.29
C HIS A 93 10.42 -0.08 8.25
N ALA A 94 10.14 -1.19 8.93
CA ALA A 94 11.03 -2.34 8.92
C ALA A 94 11.22 -2.91 7.50
N VAL A 95 10.14 -3.02 6.73
CA VAL A 95 10.20 -3.51 5.35
C VAL A 95 11.00 -2.55 4.47
N VAL A 96 10.67 -1.28 4.51
CA VAL A 96 11.27 -0.25 3.65
C VAL A 96 12.75 -0.08 3.97
N SER A 97 13.13 -0.14 5.25
CA SER A 97 14.52 0.03 5.69
C SER A 97 15.45 -1.06 5.19
N GLU A 98 14.92 -2.26 4.93
CA GLU A 98 15.70 -3.36 4.38
C GLU A 98 15.93 -3.23 2.87
N HIS A 99 15.30 -2.24 2.23
CA HIS A 99 15.39 -2.02 0.79
C HIS A 99 15.71 -0.55 0.49
N PRO A 100 16.89 -0.06 0.94
CA PRO A 100 17.21 1.37 0.84
C PRO A 100 17.33 1.91 -0.58
N ASP A 101 17.51 1.03 -1.56
CA ASP A 101 17.62 1.44 -2.97
C ASP A 101 16.26 1.67 -3.63
N ILE A 102 15.17 1.26 -2.97
CA ILE A 102 13.82 1.43 -3.52
C ILE A 102 13.25 2.76 -3.02
N PRO A 103 12.88 3.67 -3.93
CA PRO A 103 12.32 4.97 -3.53
C PRO A 103 10.98 4.82 -2.84
N VAL A 104 10.71 5.73 -1.92
CA VAL A 104 9.49 5.76 -1.11
C VAL A 104 8.76 7.08 -1.34
N VAL A 105 7.47 6.99 -1.64
CA VAL A 105 6.58 8.15 -1.73
C VAL A 105 5.60 8.07 -0.57
N VAL A 106 5.58 9.09 0.25
CA VAL A 106 4.63 9.19 1.36
C VAL A 106 3.55 10.19 0.96
N ASP A 107 2.31 9.74 1.00
CA ASP A 107 1.16 10.59 0.71
C ASP A 107 0.48 10.94 2.03
N PRO A 108 0.78 12.11 2.60
CA PRO A 108 0.16 12.52 3.86
C PRO A 108 -1.32 12.82 3.63
N VAL A 109 -2.15 12.19 4.42
CA VAL A 109 -3.60 12.31 4.31
C VAL A 109 -4.11 13.31 5.35
#